data_b33361b08b1bbbb37610e625743d54ec
#
_entry.id   b33361b08b1bbbb37610e625743d54ec
#
_cell.length_a   1.000
_cell.length_b   1.000
_cell.length_c   1.000
_cell.angle_alpha   90.00
_cell.angle_beta   90.00
_cell.angle_gamma   90.00
#
_symmetry.space_group_name_H-M   'P 1'
#
loop_
_entity.id
_entity.type
_entity.pdbx_description
1 polymer ?
#
loop_
_entity_poly.entity_id
_entity_poly.type
_entity_poly.pdbx_seq_one_letter_code
_entity_poly.pdbx_strand_id
1 'polypeptide(L)'
;MLSVTQRGDAIVFSVRVQPRASRNTIGGEWQGALKVYLTAPPVEDRANESLRRLLAEHLEIPVAAVRILSGGRSRIKRVEVRGTTAQRIRELA
;
A
#
# COMPACT_ATOMS: atom_id res chain seq x y z
N MET A 1 -10.27 -2.74 -11.90
CA MET A 1 -10.77 -2.53 -10.53
C MET A 1 -9.79 -3.08 -9.51
N LEU A 2 -9.58 -2.37 -8.42
CA LEU A 2 -8.67 -2.79 -7.37
C LEU A 2 -9.15 -4.08 -6.72
N SER A 3 -8.26 -5.07 -6.62
CA SER A 3 -8.56 -6.38 -6.06
C SER A 3 -8.32 -6.36 -4.56
N VAL A 4 -9.38 -6.55 -3.78
CA VAL A 4 -9.35 -6.45 -2.32
C VAL A 4 -9.93 -7.71 -1.70
N THR A 5 -9.22 -8.29 -0.74
CA THR A 5 -9.64 -9.51 -0.05
C THR A 5 -9.89 -9.20 1.44
N GLN A 6 -11.09 -9.53 1.92
CA GLN A 6 -11.44 -9.40 3.33
C GLN A 6 -10.99 -10.66 4.07
N ARG A 7 -10.25 -10.49 5.17
CA ARG A 7 -9.80 -11.60 6.02
C ARG A 7 -10.09 -11.26 7.48
N GLY A 8 -11.28 -11.65 7.96
CA GLY A 8 -11.72 -11.24 9.30
C GLY A 8 -11.89 -9.72 9.36
N ASP A 9 -11.18 -9.09 10.28
CA ASP A 9 -11.17 -7.62 10.43
C ASP A 9 -10.05 -6.96 9.61
N ALA A 10 -9.27 -7.76 8.90
CA ALA A 10 -8.17 -7.25 8.07
C ALA A 10 -8.55 -7.26 6.60
N ILE A 11 -7.91 -6.39 5.83
CA ILE A 11 -8.10 -6.28 4.39
C ILE A 11 -6.75 -6.41 3.72
N VAL A 12 -6.66 -7.28 2.71
CA VAL A 12 -5.42 -7.56 1.99
C VAL A 12 -5.57 -7.13 0.54
N PHE A 13 -4.56 -6.44 0.04
CA PHE A 13 -4.52 -6.02 -1.37
C PHE A 13 -3.07 -5.90 -1.83
N SER A 14 -2.90 -5.81 -3.14
CA SER A 14 -1.57 -5.67 -3.74
C SER A 14 -1.28 -4.22 -4.04
N VAL A 15 -0.02 -3.84 -3.87
CA VAL A 15 0.49 -2.51 -4.18
C VAL A 15 1.66 -2.63 -5.13
N ARG A 16 1.64 -1.84 -6.20
CA ARG A 16 2.79 -1.71 -7.09
C ARG A 16 3.55 -0.45 -6.75
N VAL A 17 4.79 -0.58 -6.32
CA VAL A 17 5.62 0.54 -5.91
C VAL A 17 6.48 1.02 -7.07
N GLN A 18 6.47 2.33 -7.32
CA GLN A 18 7.39 3.00 -8.23
C GLN A 18 8.35 3.83 -7.37
N PRO A 19 9.61 3.38 -7.18
CA PRO A 19 10.56 4.10 -6.34
C PRO A 19 11.19 5.28 -7.08
N ARG A 20 11.92 6.11 -6.34
CA ARG A 20 12.65 7.27 -6.87
C ARG A 20 11.75 8.24 -7.62
N ALA A 21 10.51 8.36 -7.18
CA ALA A 21 9.58 9.33 -7.72
C ALA A 21 9.87 10.72 -7.15
N SER A 22 9.26 11.75 -7.74
CA SER A 22 9.46 13.12 -7.28
C SER A 22 8.72 13.42 -5.98
N ARG A 23 7.71 12.63 -5.63
CA ARG A 23 6.97 12.77 -4.38
C ARG A 23 6.24 11.47 -4.03
N ASN A 24 5.88 11.33 -2.76
CA ASN A 24 5.09 10.19 -2.29
C ASN A 24 3.63 10.46 -2.61
N THR A 25 3.02 9.60 -3.44
CA THR A 25 1.62 9.77 -3.83
C THR A 25 1.02 8.45 -4.32
N ILE A 26 -0.30 8.38 -4.33
CA ILE A 26 -1.04 7.24 -4.86
C ILE A 26 -1.44 7.57 -6.29
N GLY A 27 -1.18 6.64 -7.22
CA GLY A 27 -1.34 6.85 -8.63
C GLY A 27 -2.43 6.03 -9.33
N GLY A 28 -3.47 5.62 -8.60
CA GLY A 28 -4.57 4.87 -9.19
C GLY A 28 -4.37 3.37 -9.17
N GLU A 29 -5.05 2.66 -10.05
CA GLU A 29 -5.04 1.19 -10.11
C GLU A 29 -4.26 0.72 -11.34
N TRP A 30 -3.55 -0.40 -11.19
CA TRP A 30 -2.83 -1.05 -12.27
C TRP A 30 -2.95 -2.56 -12.12
N GLN A 31 -3.66 -3.19 -13.04
CA GLN A 31 -3.85 -4.64 -13.08
C GLN A 31 -4.28 -5.23 -11.73
N GLY A 32 -5.25 -4.60 -11.09
CA GLY A 32 -5.78 -5.05 -9.80
C GLY A 32 -4.99 -4.60 -8.59
N ALA A 33 -3.84 -3.95 -8.78
CA ALA A 33 -3.01 -3.43 -7.69
C ALA A 33 -3.15 -1.92 -7.55
N LEU A 34 -2.94 -1.42 -6.34
CA LEU A 34 -2.86 0.03 -6.10
C LEU A 34 -1.48 0.52 -6.49
N LYS A 35 -1.40 1.49 -7.38
CA LYS A 35 -0.14 2.05 -7.82
C LYS A 35 0.29 3.15 -6.86
N VAL A 36 1.53 3.06 -6.36
CA VAL A 36 2.07 4.00 -5.37
C VAL A 36 3.44 4.49 -5.82
N TYR A 37 3.64 5.80 -5.79
CA TYR A 37 4.93 6.44 -6.07
C TYR A 37 5.60 6.81 -4.77
N LEU A 38 6.87 6.46 -4.62
CA LEU A 38 7.66 6.76 -3.42
C LEU A 38 8.96 7.45 -3.81
N THR A 39 9.36 8.46 -3.03
CA THR A 39 10.65 9.12 -3.22
C THR A 39 11.80 8.24 -2.72
N ALA A 40 11.50 7.32 -1.80
CA ALA A 40 12.51 6.42 -1.23
C ALA A 40 13.19 5.61 -2.32
N PRO A 41 14.50 5.29 -2.14
CA PRO A 41 15.18 4.38 -3.05
C PRO A 41 14.60 2.96 -2.87
N PRO A 42 14.83 2.04 -3.84
CA PRO A 42 14.30 0.68 -3.76
C PRO A 42 15.07 -0.19 -2.76
N VAL A 43 15.36 0.35 -1.58
CA VAL A 43 15.94 -0.36 -0.46
C VAL A 43 14.77 -0.82 0.39
N GLU A 44 14.71 -2.12 0.64
CA GLU A 44 13.56 -2.80 1.22
C GLU A 44 12.96 -2.08 2.43
N ASP A 45 13.75 -1.82 3.45
CA ASP A 45 13.24 -1.24 4.69
C ASP A 45 12.71 0.17 4.51
N ARG A 46 13.40 0.99 3.73
CA ARG A 46 12.99 2.37 3.49
C ARG A 46 11.71 2.45 2.66
N ALA A 47 11.65 1.65 1.59
CA ALA A 47 10.48 1.63 0.73
C ALA A 47 9.26 1.11 1.49
N ASN A 48 9.43 0.05 2.28
CA ASN A 48 8.34 -0.52 3.06
C ASN A 48 7.82 0.45 4.12
N GLU A 49 8.73 1.13 4.82
CA GLU A 49 8.33 2.11 5.83
C GLU A 49 7.61 3.30 5.20
N SER A 50 8.12 3.82 4.08
CA SER A 50 7.47 4.91 3.37
C SER A 50 6.08 4.51 2.88
N LEU A 51 5.93 3.30 2.37
CA LEU A 51 4.65 2.77 1.91
C LEU A 51 3.65 2.68 3.06
N ARG A 52 4.07 2.13 4.20
CA ARG A 52 3.21 2.00 5.36
C ARG A 52 2.70 3.36 5.84
N ARG A 53 3.60 4.33 5.93
CA ARG A 53 3.24 5.69 6.36
C ARG A 53 2.28 6.37 5.40
N LEU A 54 2.52 6.23 4.10
CA LEU A 54 1.65 6.83 3.09
C LEU A 54 0.24 6.25 3.16
N LEU A 55 0.12 4.92 3.24
CA LEU A 55 -1.18 4.27 3.33
C LEU A 55 -1.91 4.62 4.64
N ALA A 56 -1.19 4.63 5.75
CA ALA A 56 -1.76 4.98 7.05
C ALA A 56 -2.33 6.40 7.04
N GLU A 57 -1.59 7.34 6.46
CA GLU A 57 -2.02 8.73 6.34
C GLU A 57 -3.30 8.85 5.50
N HIS A 58 -3.32 8.22 4.32
CA HIS A 58 -4.47 8.30 3.43
C HIS A 58 -5.71 7.59 3.99
N LEU A 59 -5.52 6.53 4.76
CA LEU A 59 -6.61 5.78 5.37
C LEU A 59 -7.00 6.28 6.75
N GLU A 60 -6.23 7.21 7.31
CA GLU A 60 -6.45 7.76 8.65
C GLU A 60 -6.43 6.66 9.73
N ILE A 61 -5.44 5.76 9.62
CA ILE A 61 -5.22 4.68 10.58
C ILE A 61 -3.78 4.76 11.10
N PRO A 62 -3.47 4.14 12.25
CA PRO A 62 -2.09 4.09 12.74
C PRO A 62 -1.18 3.32 11.79
N VAL A 63 0.09 3.69 11.72
CA VAL A 63 1.08 2.96 10.91
C VAL A 63 1.16 1.49 11.34
N ALA A 64 1.01 1.22 12.64
CA ALA A 64 1.02 -0.13 13.17
C ALA A 64 -0.10 -1.01 12.60
N ALA A 65 -1.17 -0.40 12.08
CA ALA A 65 -2.27 -1.14 11.47
C ALA A 65 -1.99 -1.55 10.02
N VAL A 66 -0.84 -1.15 9.46
CA VAL A 66 -0.43 -1.48 8.09
C VAL A 66 0.75 -2.44 8.15
N ARG A 67 0.62 -3.60 7.51
CA ARG A 67 1.67 -4.63 7.47
C ARG A 67 1.99 -5.01 6.04
N ILE A 68 3.28 -5.17 5.75
CA ILE A 68 3.74 -5.71 4.48
C ILE A 68 3.89 -7.22 4.66
N LEU A 69 3.06 -8.00 3.97
CA LEU A 69 3.04 -9.46 4.12
C LEU A 69 4.09 -10.16 3.27
N SER A 70 4.33 -9.65 2.06
CA SER A 70 5.28 -10.26 1.14
C SER A 70 5.72 -9.27 0.09
N GLY A 71 6.73 -9.65 -0.69
CA GLY A 71 7.23 -8.83 -1.78
C GLY A 71 8.36 -7.89 -1.36
N GLY A 72 9.11 -8.21 -0.30
CA GLY A 72 10.12 -7.34 0.28
C GLY A 72 11.00 -6.60 -0.72
N ARG A 73 11.59 -7.32 -1.71
CA ARG A 73 12.44 -6.71 -2.75
C ARG A 73 11.71 -6.49 -4.06
N SER A 74 10.50 -7.00 -4.17
CA SER A 74 9.68 -6.86 -5.36
C SER A 74 9.01 -5.49 -5.39
N ARG A 75 8.71 -5.01 -6.59
CA ARG A 75 7.88 -3.80 -6.76
C ARG A 75 6.41 -4.10 -6.48
N ILE A 76 5.99 -5.35 -6.51
CA ILE A 76 4.64 -5.76 -6.14
C ILE A 76 4.69 -6.28 -4.71
N LYS A 77 3.92 -5.65 -3.84
CA LYS A 77 3.86 -6.00 -2.42
C LYS A 77 2.44 -6.38 -2.02
N ARG A 78 2.33 -7.38 -1.13
CA ARG A 78 1.04 -7.70 -0.50
C ARG A 78 0.96 -6.94 0.81
N VAL A 79 -0.12 -6.23 1.01
CA VAL A 79 -0.31 -5.37 2.18
C VAL A 79 -1.58 -5.77 2.90
N GLU A 80 -1.50 -5.82 4.24
CA GLU A 80 -2.64 -6.05 5.12
C GLU A 80 -2.88 -4.81 5.95
N VAL A 81 -4.14 -4.37 6.00
CA VAL A 81 -4.53 -3.20 6.82
C VAL A 81 -5.70 -3.56 7.72
N ARG A 82 -5.76 -2.90 8.89
CA ARG A 82 -6.85 -3.04 9.86
C ARG A 82 -7.37 -1.65 10.21
N GLY A 83 -8.59 -1.59 10.74
CA GLY A 83 -9.17 -0.32 11.18
C GLY A 83 -9.74 0.52 10.04
N THR A 84 -9.98 -0.10 8.88
CA THR A 84 -10.58 0.56 7.73
C THR A 84 -11.52 -0.43 7.03
N THR A 85 -12.07 -0.02 5.89
CA THR A 85 -13.02 -0.84 5.12
C THR A 85 -12.51 -1.08 3.70
N ALA A 86 -13.03 -2.13 3.05
CA ALA A 86 -12.71 -2.39 1.64
C ALA A 86 -13.11 -1.20 0.76
N GLN A 87 -14.21 -0.54 1.09
CA GLN A 87 -14.67 0.66 0.38
C GLN A 87 -13.60 1.75 0.42
N ARG A 88 -13.04 2.04 1.61
CA ARG A 88 -12.00 3.06 1.77
C ARG A 88 -10.76 2.72 0.95
N ILE A 89 -10.38 1.44 0.91
CA ILE A 89 -9.23 0.99 0.10
C ILE A 89 -9.51 1.25 -1.38
N ARG A 90 -10.70 0.89 -1.86
CA ARG A 90 -11.05 1.09 -3.28
C ARG A 90 -11.09 2.57 -3.66
N GLU A 91 -11.43 3.43 -2.72
CA GLU A 91 -11.47 4.88 -2.95
C GLU A 91 -10.07 5.49 -3.13
N LEU A 92 -9.01 4.78 -2.73
CA LEU A 92 -7.65 5.25 -2.95
C LEU A 92 -7.26 5.21 -4.44
N ALA A 93 -7.87 4.33 -5.20
CA ALA A 93 -7.54 4.17 -6.62
C ALA A 93 -8.18 5.22 -7.51
#